data_617fe67889ac0ca2f79c284e90fcac0b
#
_entry.id   617fe67889ac0ca2f79c284e90fcac0b
#
_cell.length_a   1.000
_cell.length_b   1.000
_cell.length_c   1.000
_cell.angle_alpha   90.00
_cell.angle_beta   90.00
_cell.angle_gamma   90.00
#
_symmetry.space_group_name_H-M   'P 1'
#
loop_
_entity.id
_entity.type
_entity.pdbx_description
1 polymer ?
#
loop_
_entity_poly.entity_id
_entity_poly.type
_entity_poly.pdbx_seq_one_letter_code
_entity_poly.pdbx_strand_id
1 'polypeptide(L)'
;MKQTDRLALLDWAKYKEDIARATPVDRNMTAAEREKHREYLEKHPIEWIRFFFPNYAKYEFAGFQKKAIRRIIAHDEWFEVLSWSRELAKSTVTMFIVMNLTLTGRKKNVILTSNSKDNAVRLLDPYRANLEANGRIMAYYGKQELPGSWTEDEFTTKGKVSFRALGAGQSPRGSRNEAIRPDVLLVDDFDTDEDTKNPDIIQKRWDWWENALYPTRSISEPTLVIFCGNIIAKDCCVVRAGEMADSWDIVNIRDKNGFSTWPEKNSEEDIDRTLSKICLLYTSDAAD
;
A
#
# COMPACT_ATOMS: atom_id res chain seq x y z
N MET A 1 6.97 -13.05 29.26
CA MET A 1 6.48 -12.90 27.87
C MET A 1 5.35 -13.89 27.69
N LYS A 2 4.16 -13.43 27.29
CA LYS A 2 3.00 -14.29 27.05
C LYS A 2 3.28 -15.21 25.84
N GLN A 3 2.63 -16.38 25.78
CA GLN A 3 2.80 -17.33 24.69
C GLN A 3 2.43 -16.72 23.33
N THR A 4 1.40 -15.85 23.30
CA THR A 4 0.99 -15.07 22.13
C THR A 4 2.09 -14.16 21.61
N ASP A 5 2.80 -13.44 22.51
CA ASP A 5 3.88 -12.53 22.16
C ASP A 5 5.07 -13.29 21.54
N ARG A 6 5.35 -14.49 22.08
CA ARG A 6 6.41 -15.36 21.54
C ARG A 6 6.09 -15.84 20.13
N LEU A 7 4.85 -16.23 19.87
CA LEU A 7 4.42 -16.66 18.53
C LEU A 7 4.52 -15.51 17.54
N ALA A 8 4.03 -14.32 17.89
CA ALA A 8 4.11 -13.14 17.04
C ALA A 8 5.57 -12.78 16.67
N LEU A 9 6.50 -12.90 17.64
CA LEU A 9 7.93 -12.65 17.38
C LEU A 9 8.52 -13.70 16.43
N LEU A 10 8.12 -14.98 16.55
CA LEU A 10 8.58 -16.04 15.65
C LEU A 10 8.04 -15.84 14.22
N ASP A 11 6.76 -15.48 14.10
CA ASP A 11 6.14 -15.19 12.81
C ASP A 11 6.80 -13.98 12.12
N TRP A 12 7.09 -12.92 12.88
CA TRP A 12 7.84 -11.76 12.39
C TRP A 12 9.24 -12.11 11.93
N ALA A 13 9.97 -12.93 12.72
CA ALA A 13 11.31 -13.38 12.37
C ALA A 13 11.30 -14.23 11.08
N LYS A 14 10.34 -15.16 10.95
CA LYS A 14 10.15 -15.97 9.75
C LYS A 14 9.82 -15.12 8.52
N TYR A 15 8.93 -14.15 8.67
CA TYR A 15 8.57 -13.22 7.60
C TYR A 15 9.79 -12.46 7.06
N LYS A 16 10.65 -11.96 7.95
CA LYS A 16 11.92 -11.32 7.59
C LYS A 16 12.91 -12.28 6.92
N GLU A 17 13.00 -13.51 7.41
CA GLU A 17 13.85 -14.53 6.79
C GLU A 17 13.41 -14.85 5.35
N ASP A 18 12.11 -14.96 5.10
CA ASP A 18 11.55 -15.18 3.76
C ASP A 18 11.86 -14.04 2.81
N ILE A 19 11.78 -12.77 3.27
CA ILE A 19 12.18 -11.60 2.50
C ILE A 19 13.68 -11.64 2.19
N ALA A 20 14.53 -11.89 3.18
CA ALA A 20 15.98 -11.94 2.99
C ALA A 20 16.38 -13.04 2.00
N ARG A 21 15.75 -14.21 2.08
CA ARG A 21 15.96 -15.34 1.16
C ARG A 21 15.56 -15.00 -0.27
N ALA A 22 14.47 -14.25 -0.44
CA ALA A 22 13.98 -13.86 -1.76
C ALA A 22 14.81 -12.74 -2.42
N THR A 23 15.60 -12.00 -1.65
CA THR A 23 16.35 -10.82 -2.10
C THR A 23 17.88 -10.99 -1.96
N PRO A 24 18.48 -12.05 -2.54
CA PRO A 24 19.92 -12.23 -2.49
C PRO A 24 20.65 -11.11 -3.22
N VAL A 25 21.82 -10.74 -2.72
CA VAL A 25 22.67 -9.69 -3.30
C VAL A 25 23.80 -10.34 -4.09
N ASP A 26 24.02 -9.88 -5.31
CA ASP A 26 25.21 -10.25 -6.07
C ASP A 26 26.46 -9.62 -5.42
N ARG A 27 27.32 -10.50 -4.88
CA ARG A 27 28.56 -10.09 -4.21
C ARG A 27 29.70 -9.75 -5.17
N ASN A 28 29.57 -10.13 -6.45
CA ASN A 28 30.58 -9.87 -7.46
C ASN A 28 30.42 -8.47 -8.10
N MET A 29 29.24 -7.86 -7.92
CA MET A 29 28.95 -6.54 -8.46
C MET A 29 29.72 -5.46 -7.69
N THR A 30 30.51 -4.68 -8.39
CA THR A 30 31.24 -3.52 -7.83
C THR A 30 30.28 -2.40 -7.40
N ALA A 31 30.76 -1.47 -6.58
CA ALA A 31 29.98 -0.31 -6.16
C ALA A 31 29.55 0.55 -7.35
N ALA A 32 30.42 0.75 -8.34
CA ALA A 32 30.13 1.54 -9.54
C ALA A 32 29.08 0.88 -10.45
N GLU A 33 29.15 -0.45 -10.62
CA GLU A 33 28.14 -1.20 -11.37
C GLU A 33 26.79 -1.16 -10.67
N ARG A 34 26.78 -1.28 -9.34
CA ARG A 34 25.56 -1.19 -8.53
C ARG A 34 24.91 0.19 -8.65
N GLU A 35 25.70 1.26 -8.64
CA GLU A 35 25.20 2.62 -8.82
C GLU A 35 24.55 2.80 -10.20
N LYS A 36 25.21 2.39 -11.28
CA LYS A 36 24.65 2.44 -12.64
C LYS A 36 23.37 1.60 -12.76
N HIS A 37 23.33 0.43 -12.12
CA HIS A 37 22.14 -0.42 -12.12
C HIS A 37 21.00 0.23 -11.32
N ARG A 38 21.30 0.90 -10.19
CA ARG A 38 20.33 1.67 -9.43
C ARG A 38 19.72 2.79 -10.28
N GLU A 39 20.54 3.60 -10.93
CA GLU A 39 20.10 4.69 -11.82
C GLU A 39 19.23 4.18 -12.97
N TYR A 40 19.55 3.01 -13.51
CA TYR A 40 18.73 2.37 -14.53
C TYR A 40 17.36 1.97 -13.96
N LEU A 41 17.35 1.25 -12.83
CA LEU A 41 16.12 0.78 -12.18
C LEU A 41 15.20 1.95 -11.78
N GLU A 42 15.75 3.02 -11.24
CA GLU A 42 14.98 4.21 -10.82
C GLU A 42 14.23 4.87 -11.99
N LYS A 43 14.74 4.75 -13.21
CA LYS A 43 14.07 5.17 -14.45
C LYS A 43 13.04 4.17 -14.98
N HIS A 44 13.05 2.92 -14.48
CA HIS A 44 12.22 1.82 -14.93
C HIS A 44 11.41 1.21 -13.77
N PRO A 45 10.34 1.87 -13.31
CA PRO A 45 9.67 1.52 -12.05
C PRO A 45 9.15 0.09 -12.01
N ILE A 46 8.71 -0.50 -13.11
CA ILE A 46 8.24 -1.91 -13.13
C ILE A 46 9.41 -2.87 -12.88
N GLU A 47 10.56 -2.62 -13.50
CA GLU A 47 11.78 -3.42 -13.29
C GLU A 47 12.35 -3.22 -11.89
N TRP A 48 12.30 -1.98 -11.39
CA TRP A 48 12.65 -1.64 -10.01
C TRP A 48 11.82 -2.48 -9.02
N ILE A 49 10.50 -2.52 -9.18
CA ILE A 49 9.62 -3.31 -8.31
C ILE A 49 9.97 -4.79 -8.37
N ARG A 50 10.14 -5.35 -9.57
CA ARG A 50 10.51 -6.76 -9.74
C ARG A 50 11.86 -7.11 -9.13
N PHE A 51 12.80 -6.20 -9.21
CA PHE A 51 14.12 -6.38 -8.63
C PHE A 51 14.09 -6.32 -7.10
N PHE A 52 13.44 -5.32 -6.51
CA PHE A 52 13.44 -5.16 -5.06
C PHE A 52 12.41 -6.03 -4.34
N PHE A 53 11.32 -6.43 -4.99
CA PHE A 53 10.20 -7.16 -4.37
C PHE A 53 9.83 -8.46 -5.10
N PRO A 54 10.78 -9.35 -5.40
CA PRO A 54 10.51 -10.57 -6.18
C PRO A 54 9.55 -11.54 -5.47
N ASN A 55 9.50 -11.53 -4.15
CA ASN A 55 8.60 -12.34 -3.33
C ASN A 55 7.13 -11.91 -3.42
N TYR A 56 6.87 -10.66 -3.76
CA TYR A 56 5.52 -10.13 -3.99
C TYR A 56 5.16 -10.09 -5.48
N ALA A 57 6.10 -9.69 -6.34
CA ALA A 57 5.92 -9.58 -7.79
C ALA A 57 6.10 -10.93 -8.50
N LYS A 58 5.41 -11.97 -8.01
CA LYS A 58 5.52 -13.35 -8.52
C LYS A 58 4.89 -13.54 -9.91
N TYR A 59 3.85 -12.78 -10.20
CA TYR A 59 3.13 -12.80 -11.46
C TYR A 59 3.51 -11.61 -12.32
N GLU A 60 3.33 -11.74 -13.64
CA GLU A 60 3.43 -10.60 -14.52
C GLU A 60 2.37 -9.57 -14.15
N PHE A 61 2.75 -8.28 -14.11
CA PHE A 61 1.79 -7.22 -13.84
C PHE A 61 0.80 -7.06 -15.00
N ALA A 62 -0.48 -7.01 -14.69
CA ALA A 62 -1.52 -6.68 -15.64
C ALA A 62 -1.37 -5.25 -16.20
N GLY A 63 -1.97 -4.98 -17.32
CA GLY A 63 -1.90 -3.69 -17.99
C GLY A 63 -2.36 -2.51 -17.12
N PHE A 64 -3.44 -2.70 -16.34
CA PHE A 64 -3.96 -1.67 -15.44
C PHE A 64 -3.00 -1.37 -14.29
N GLN A 65 -2.34 -2.37 -13.70
CA GLN A 65 -1.34 -2.19 -12.65
C GLN A 65 -0.12 -1.41 -13.16
N LYS A 66 0.42 -1.80 -14.33
CA LYS A 66 1.54 -1.09 -14.96
C LYS A 66 1.19 0.37 -15.26
N LYS A 67 -0.05 0.61 -15.71
CA LYS A 67 -0.55 1.96 -16.00
C LYS A 67 -0.64 2.81 -14.72
N ALA A 68 -1.24 2.28 -13.65
CA ALA A 68 -1.36 2.98 -12.37
C ALA A 68 0.02 3.28 -11.76
N ILE A 69 0.94 2.30 -11.72
CA ILE A 69 2.29 2.48 -11.20
C ILE A 69 3.01 3.63 -11.95
N ARG A 70 3.00 3.62 -13.27
CA ARG A 70 3.68 4.64 -14.07
C ARG A 70 3.04 6.01 -13.88
N ARG A 71 1.70 6.08 -13.87
CA ARG A 71 0.95 7.32 -13.67
C ARG A 71 1.27 7.95 -12.33
N ILE A 72 1.15 7.21 -11.23
CA ILE A 72 1.35 7.76 -9.90
C ILE A 72 2.81 8.17 -9.69
N ILE A 73 3.78 7.34 -10.10
CA ILE A 73 5.21 7.66 -9.96
C ILE A 73 5.61 8.87 -10.82
N ALA A 74 4.92 9.14 -11.92
CA ALA A 74 5.26 10.27 -12.80
C ALA A 74 4.92 11.64 -12.20
N HIS A 75 4.08 11.71 -11.16
CA HIS A 75 3.62 12.96 -10.59
C HIS A 75 4.18 13.17 -9.18
N ASP A 76 4.57 14.39 -8.87
CA ASP A 76 4.95 14.78 -7.51
C ASP A 76 3.74 15.20 -6.67
N GLU A 77 2.73 15.80 -7.29
CA GLU A 77 1.41 16.05 -6.71
C GLU A 77 0.35 15.31 -7.52
N TRP A 78 -0.45 14.47 -6.84
CA TRP A 78 -1.46 13.64 -7.48
C TRP A 78 -2.44 13.08 -6.46
N PHE A 79 -3.71 13.02 -6.81
CA PHE A 79 -4.71 12.28 -6.05
C PHE A 79 -5.24 11.12 -6.88
N GLU A 80 -4.85 9.91 -6.51
CA GLU A 80 -5.28 8.65 -7.15
C GLU A 80 -6.26 7.90 -6.27
N VAL A 81 -7.36 7.42 -6.85
CA VAL A 81 -8.27 6.46 -6.21
C VAL A 81 -8.24 5.13 -6.96
N LEU A 82 -7.91 4.06 -6.24
CA LEU A 82 -7.84 2.70 -6.77
C LEU A 82 -9.00 1.86 -6.22
N SER A 83 -10.07 1.76 -6.98
CA SER A 83 -11.24 0.92 -6.69
C SER A 83 -11.16 -0.41 -7.43
N TRP A 84 -10.06 -1.16 -7.16
CA TRP A 84 -9.87 -2.47 -7.75
C TRP A 84 -10.53 -3.54 -6.90
N SER A 85 -11.12 -4.56 -7.53
CA SER A 85 -11.67 -5.72 -6.83
C SER A 85 -10.63 -6.40 -5.93
N ARG A 86 -11.10 -7.17 -4.95
CA ARG A 86 -10.23 -8.06 -4.17
C ARG A 86 -9.41 -8.95 -5.12
N GLU A 87 -8.25 -9.42 -4.68
CA GLU A 87 -7.29 -10.23 -5.46
C GLU A 87 -6.52 -9.47 -6.57
N LEU A 88 -6.78 -8.20 -6.82
CA LEU A 88 -6.07 -7.39 -7.80
C LEU A 88 -4.85 -6.62 -7.23
N ALA A 89 -4.48 -6.92 -5.98
CA ALA A 89 -3.25 -6.47 -5.30
C ALA A 89 -3.11 -4.95 -5.09
N LYS A 90 -4.21 -4.22 -4.79
CA LYS A 90 -4.19 -2.76 -4.51
C LYS A 90 -3.11 -2.38 -3.50
N SER A 91 -3.22 -2.90 -2.26
CA SER A 91 -2.32 -2.58 -1.15
C SER A 91 -0.85 -2.93 -1.45
N THR A 92 -0.62 -4.00 -2.20
CA THR A 92 0.73 -4.40 -2.62
C THR A 92 1.31 -3.43 -3.65
N VAL A 93 0.52 -3.04 -4.64
CA VAL A 93 0.95 -2.08 -5.67
C VAL A 93 1.21 -0.71 -5.06
N THR A 94 0.36 -0.24 -4.14
CA THR A 94 0.60 1.03 -3.42
C THR A 94 1.85 0.97 -2.55
N MET A 95 2.12 -0.17 -1.88
CA MET A 95 3.37 -0.35 -1.17
C MET A 95 4.58 -0.18 -2.11
N PHE A 96 4.57 -0.78 -3.28
CA PHE A 96 5.68 -0.63 -4.23
C PHE A 96 5.90 0.83 -4.65
N ILE A 97 4.81 1.55 -4.93
CA ILE A 97 4.86 2.96 -5.33
C ILE A 97 5.45 3.81 -4.21
N VAL A 98 4.92 3.68 -2.99
CA VAL A 98 5.39 4.46 -1.84
C VAL A 98 6.84 4.11 -1.49
N MET A 99 7.23 2.82 -1.54
CA MET A 99 8.61 2.41 -1.32
C MET A 99 9.56 2.95 -2.40
N ASN A 100 9.15 2.98 -3.66
CA ASN A 100 9.93 3.60 -4.73
C ASN A 100 10.16 5.09 -4.45
N LEU A 101 9.09 5.85 -4.20
CA LEU A 101 9.15 7.29 -3.99
C LEU A 101 9.95 7.68 -2.74
N THR A 102 9.89 6.86 -1.69
CA THR A 102 10.62 7.13 -0.44
C THR A 102 12.09 6.73 -0.52
N LEU A 103 12.43 5.58 -1.12
CA LEU A 103 13.81 5.14 -1.29
C LEU A 103 14.58 5.99 -2.30
N THR A 104 13.92 6.54 -3.32
CA THR A 104 14.50 7.50 -4.27
C THR A 104 14.57 8.93 -3.72
N GLY A 105 14.07 9.17 -2.50
CA GLY A 105 14.16 10.46 -1.80
C GLY A 105 13.14 11.50 -2.25
N ARG A 106 12.19 11.14 -3.12
CA ARG A 106 11.14 12.03 -3.62
C ARG A 106 10.07 12.34 -2.59
N LYS A 107 9.81 11.42 -1.67
CA LYS A 107 8.84 11.55 -0.57
C LYS A 107 9.48 11.23 0.77
N LYS A 108 9.06 11.93 1.83
CA LYS A 108 9.74 11.92 3.13
C LYS A 108 8.83 11.66 4.34
N ASN A 109 7.52 11.87 4.23
CA ASN A 109 6.62 11.78 5.38
C ASN A 109 5.30 11.11 4.98
N VAL A 110 5.20 9.83 5.28
CA VAL A 110 4.10 8.95 4.88
C VAL A 110 3.16 8.74 6.05
N ILE A 111 1.89 9.09 5.89
CA ILE A 111 0.81 8.65 6.76
C ILE A 111 0.02 7.56 6.04
N LEU A 112 -0.07 6.39 6.68
CA LEU A 112 -0.91 5.28 6.27
C LEU A 112 -2.12 5.19 7.19
N THR A 113 -3.31 5.19 6.61
CA THR A 113 -4.57 5.19 7.35
C THR A 113 -5.47 4.04 6.90
N SER A 114 -6.18 3.44 7.87
CA SER A 114 -7.19 2.42 7.64
C SER A 114 -8.40 2.64 8.57
N ASN A 115 -9.43 1.81 8.45
CA ASN A 115 -10.63 1.85 9.30
C ASN A 115 -10.32 1.76 10.80
N SER A 116 -9.23 1.11 11.18
CA SER A 116 -8.77 0.98 12.57
C SER A 116 -7.25 1.11 12.67
N LYS A 117 -6.73 1.38 13.88
CA LYS A 117 -5.29 1.45 14.16
C LYS A 117 -4.61 0.11 13.86
N ASP A 118 -5.21 -1.00 14.32
CA ASP A 118 -4.63 -2.33 14.14
C ASP A 118 -4.51 -2.71 12.66
N ASN A 119 -5.51 -2.36 11.85
CA ASN A 119 -5.44 -2.58 10.42
C ASN A 119 -4.39 -1.67 9.76
N ALA A 120 -4.27 -0.42 10.17
CA ALA A 120 -3.23 0.48 9.67
C ALA A 120 -1.81 -0.03 10.00
N VAL A 121 -1.60 -0.58 11.19
CA VAL A 121 -0.32 -1.21 11.58
C VAL A 121 -0.03 -2.44 10.71
N ARG A 122 -1.02 -3.33 10.51
CA ARG A 122 -0.86 -4.51 9.63
C ARG A 122 -0.51 -4.13 8.18
N LEU A 123 -1.10 -3.03 7.67
CA LEU A 123 -0.77 -2.52 6.34
C LEU A 123 0.62 -1.88 6.28
N LEU A 124 1.15 -1.40 7.41
CA LEU A 124 2.50 -0.84 7.52
C LEU A 124 3.58 -1.93 7.68
N ASP A 125 3.24 -3.10 8.20
CA ASP A 125 4.17 -4.22 8.44
C ASP A 125 5.01 -4.61 7.21
N PRO A 126 4.47 -4.75 5.99
CA PRO A 126 5.28 -5.07 4.81
C PRO A 126 6.34 -4.01 4.49
N TYR A 127 6.07 -2.73 4.74
CA TYR A 127 7.06 -1.66 4.57
C TYR A 127 8.21 -1.85 5.53
N ARG A 128 7.89 -1.98 6.83
CA ARG A 128 8.86 -2.17 7.90
C ARG A 128 9.71 -3.41 7.69
N ALA A 129 9.09 -4.55 7.38
CA ALA A 129 9.78 -5.81 7.16
C ALA A 129 10.79 -5.74 5.98
N ASN A 130 10.40 -5.09 4.88
CA ASN A 130 11.31 -4.91 3.75
C ASN A 130 12.45 -3.94 4.07
N LEU A 131 12.20 -2.85 4.80
CA LEU A 131 13.24 -1.93 5.23
C LEU A 131 14.22 -2.56 6.24
N GLU A 132 13.76 -3.55 7.03
CA GLU A 132 14.59 -4.32 7.98
C GLU A 132 15.37 -5.46 7.34
N ALA A 133 14.81 -6.17 6.35
CA ALA A 133 15.31 -7.49 5.95
C ALA A 133 15.61 -7.66 4.45
N ASN A 134 15.19 -6.72 3.60
CA ASN A 134 15.42 -6.83 2.17
C ASN A 134 16.89 -6.55 1.82
N GLY A 135 17.61 -7.61 1.46
CA GLY A 135 19.05 -7.54 1.18
C GLY A 135 19.38 -6.59 0.01
N ARG A 136 18.53 -6.55 -1.02
CA ARG A 136 18.75 -5.66 -2.18
C ARG A 136 18.51 -4.20 -1.80
N ILE A 137 17.49 -3.88 -0.99
CA ILE A 137 17.28 -2.52 -0.47
C ILE A 137 18.51 -2.09 0.35
N MET A 138 18.98 -2.93 1.26
CA MET A 138 20.18 -2.62 2.06
C MET A 138 21.43 -2.41 1.19
N ALA A 139 21.59 -3.19 0.13
CA ALA A 139 22.78 -3.10 -0.74
C ALA A 139 22.76 -1.84 -1.63
N TYR A 140 21.58 -1.37 -2.07
CA TYR A 140 21.44 -0.28 -3.03
C TYR A 140 21.14 1.07 -2.38
N TYR A 141 20.40 1.07 -1.24
CA TYR A 141 19.97 2.28 -0.54
C TYR A 141 20.51 2.36 0.90
N GLY A 142 21.34 1.38 1.29
CA GLY A 142 21.89 1.33 2.64
C GLY A 142 20.90 0.79 3.68
N LYS A 143 21.41 0.58 4.89
CA LYS A 143 20.62 0.13 6.03
C LYS A 143 19.64 1.23 6.46
N GLN A 144 18.35 0.90 6.52
CA GLN A 144 17.28 1.87 6.73
C GLN A 144 16.92 2.08 8.20
N GLU A 145 17.01 1.07 9.04
CA GLU A 145 16.62 1.11 10.43
C GLU A 145 17.41 2.15 11.24
N LEU A 146 16.71 3.07 11.91
CA LEU A 146 17.27 4.08 12.80
C LEU A 146 16.97 3.66 14.25
N PRO A 147 17.98 3.27 15.06
CA PRO A 147 17.76 2.91 16.47
C PRO A 147 17.09 4.04 17.27
N GLY A 148 16.11 3.67 18.10
CA GLY A 148 15.37 4.63 18.93
C GLY A 148 14.17 5.31 18.24
N SER A 149 13.98 5.08 16.93
CA SER A 149 12.87 5.63 16.15
C SER A 149 12.22 4.54 15.29
N TRP A 150 11.98 3.36 15.87
CA TRP A 150 11.55 2.18 15.13
C TRP A 150 10.52 1.37 15.93
N THR A 151 9.25 1.80 15.87
CA THR A 151 8.13 1.08 16.49
C THR A 151 7.27 0.39 15.42
N GLU A 152 6.28 -0.38 15.83
CA GLU A 152 5.40 -1.08 14.88
C GLU A 152 4.45 -0.13 14.13
N ASP A 153 4.09 0.98 14.75
CA ASP A 153 3.11 1.93 14.25
C ASP A 153 3.72 3.24 13.74
N GLU A 154 4.96 3.52 14.10
CA GLU A 154 5.68 4.72 13.65
C GLU A 154 7.18 4.46 13.63
N PHE A 155 7.84 4.80 12.53
CA PHE A 155 9.29 4.71 12.45
C PHE A 155 9.86 5.75 11.48
N THR A 156 11.12 6.11 11.73
CA THR A 156 11.88 6.99 10.84
C THR A 156 13.14 6.26 10.36
N THR A 157 13.38 6.30 9.06
CA THR A 157 14.57 5.68 8.46
C THR A 157 15.82 6.55 8.65
N LYS A 158 17.01 5.96 8.45
CA LYS A 158 18.28 6.72 8.40
C LYS A 158 18.27 7.82 7.34
N GLY A 159 17.54 7.61 6.24
CA GLY A 159 17.30 8.61 5.19
C GLY A 159 16.31 9.71 5.60
N LYS A 160 15.88 9.73 6.88
CA LYS A 160 14.91 10.69 7.43
C LYS A 160 13.52 10.61 6.78
N VAL A 161 13.15 9.44 6.30
CA VAL A 161 11.78 9.16 5.86
C VAL A 161 10.98 8.64 7.05
N SER A 162 9.86 9.29 7.34
CA SER A 162 8.93 8.88 8.41
C SER A 162 7.75 8.11 7.83
N PHE A 163 7.36 7.06 8.54
CA PHE A 163 6.15 6.28 8.28
C PHE A 163 5.32 6.23 9.55
N ARG A 164 4.03 6.50 9.45
CA ARG A 164 3.11 6.47 10.59
C ARG A 164 1.77 5.85 10.21
N ALA A 165 1.32 4.87 10.99
CA ALA A 165 0.01 4.26 10.87
C ALA A 165 -1.01 4.98 11.76
N LEU A 166 -2.18 5.31 11.20
CA LEU A 166 -3.30 5.92 11.92
C LEU A 166 -4.60 5.16 11.63
N GLY A 167 -5.40 4.92 12.65
CA GLY A 167 -6.79 4.50 12.47
C GLY A 167 -7.71 5.69 12.23
N ALA A 168 -8.80 5.47 11.50
CA ALA A 168 -9.84 6.47 11.31
C ALA A 168 -10.32 7.05 12.66
N GLY A 169 -10.49 8.36 12.73
CA GLY A 169 -10.88 9.08 13.96
C GLY A 169 -9.73 9.41 14.92
N GLN A 170 -8.53 8.87 14.74
CA GLN A 170 -7.37 9.25 15.57
C GLN A 170 -6.86 10.64 15.21
N SER A 171 -6.23 11.32 16.17
CA SER A 171 -5.64 12.63 15.91
C SER A 171 -4.40 12.52 15.02
N PRO A 172 -4.41 13.13 13.83
CA PRO A 172 -3.22 13.19 12.98
C PRO A 172 -2.24 14.31 13.40
N ARG A 173 -2.54 15.01 14.50
CA ARG A 173 -1.67 16.09 15.01
C ARG A 173 -0.31 15.55 15.40
N GLY A 174 0.74 16.36 15.20
CA GLY A 174 2.12 15.94 15.45
C GLY A 174 2.73 15.06 14.35
N SER A 175 2.08 14.92 13.21
CA SER A 175 2.57 14.13 12.06
C SER A 175 3.72 14.79 11.29
N ARG A 176 4.36 15.83 11.85
CA ARG A 176 5.53 16.44 11.25
C ARG A 176 6.75 15.56 11.47
N ASN A 177 7.49 15.31 10.40
CA ASN A 177 8.83 14.75 10.46
C ASN A 177 9.83 15.91 10.33
N GLU A 178 10.44 16.31 11.44
CA GLU A 178 11.24 17.56 11.52
C GLU A 178 10.42 18.78 11.01
N ALA A 179 10.82 19.39 9.91
CA ALA A 179 10.11 20.51 9.29
C ALA A 179 9.11 20.07 8.19
N ILE A 180 9.09 18.79 7.83
CA ILE A 180 8.33 18.27 6.67
C ILE A 180 6.93 17.86 7.13
N ARG A 181 5.89 18.45 6.53
CA ARG A 181 4.51 17.98 6.66
C ARG A 181 4.33 16.67 5.89
N PRO A 182 3.25 15.90 6.16
CA PRO A 182 2.92 14.73 5.35
C PRO A 182 2.88 15.06 3.87
N ASP A 183 3.68 14.34 3.08
CA ASP A 183 3.79 14.46 1.64
C ASP A 183 3.29 13.21 0.89
N VAL A 184 2.91 12.16 1.66
CA VAL A 184 2.12 11.02 1.20
C VAL A 184 1.01 10.74 2.19
N LEU A 185 -0.24 10.76 1.73
CA LEU A 185 -1.40 10.26 2.44
C LEU A 185 -1.90 8.99 1.75
N LEU A 186 -1.68 7.85 2.37
CA LEU A 186 -2.16 6.56 1.90
C LEU A 186 -3.34 6.11 2.76
N VAL A 187 -4.49 5.90 2.13
CA VAL A 187 -5.71 5.39 2.76
C VAL A 187 -6.02 4.03 2.15
N ASP A 188 -6.16 3.01 2.97
CA ASP A 188 -6.47 1.66 2.51
C ASP A 188 -7.47 0.97 3.43
N ASP A 189 -8.45 0.28 2.85
CA ASP A 189 -9.55 -0.37 3.55
C ASP A 189 -10.20 0.54 4.62
N PHE A 190 -10.63 1.74 4.18
CA PHE A 190 -11.14 2.78 5.07
C PHE A 190 -12.59 2.55 5.48
N ASP A 191 -13.41 2.05 4.56
CA ASP A 191 -14.81 1.68 4.80
C ASP A 191 -14.94 0.19 5.11
N THR A 192 -15.89 -0.18 5.96
CA THR A 192 -16.29 -1.56 6.20
C THR A 192 -17.75 -1.78 5.79
N ASP A 193 -18.12 -3.04 5.48
CA ASP A 193 -19.50 -3.40 5.14
C ASP A 193 -20.48 -3.02 6.25
N GLU A 194 -20.04 -3.03 7.53
CA GLU A 194 -20.85 -2.64 8.68
C GLU A 194 -21.10 -1.12 8.70
N ASP A 195 -20.08 -0.32 8.40
CA ASP A 195 -20.18 1.14 8.41
C ASP A 195 -21.16 1.65 7.36
N THR A 196 -21.21 1.00 6.19
CA THR A 196 -22.10 1.42 5.09
C THR A 196 -23.59 1.22 5.37
N LYS A 197 -23.94 0.47 6.41
CA LYS A 197 -25.32 0.34 6.89
C LYS A 197 -25.81 1.60 7.63
N ASN A 198 -24.88 2.50 8.04
CA ASN A 198 -25.21 3.71 8.77
C ASN A 198 -24.55 4.95 8.10
N PRO A 199 -25.33 5.77 7.40
CA PRO A 199 -24.83 6.98 6.72
C PRO A 199 -24.08 7.95 7.66
N ASP A 200 -24.48 8.04 8.94
CA ASP A 200 -23.83 8.92 9.91
C ASP A 200 -22.40 8.48 10.22
N ILE A 201 -22.10 7.17 10.15
CA ILE A 201 -20.75 6.65 10.34
C ILE A 201 -19.88 7.02 9.14
N ILE A 202 -20.39 6.83 7.93
CA ILE A 202 -19.70 7.25 6.70
C ILE A 202 -19.44 8.76 6.72
N GLN A 203 -20.43 9.56 7.10
CA GLN A 203 -20.26 11.01 7.19
C GLN A 203 -19.17 11.38 8.22
N LYS A 204 -19.17 10.80 9.41
CA LYS A 204 -18.15 11.07 10.44
C LYS A 204 -16.73 10.68 9.97
N ARG A 205 -16.59 9.56 9.24
CA ARG A 205 -15.30 9.16 8.68
C ARG A 205 -14.84 10.15 7.62
N TRP A 206 -15.74 10.55 6.73
CA TRP A 206 -15.44 11.51 5.70
C TRP A 206 -15.07 12.86 6.29
N ASP A 207 -15.82 13.36 7.28
CA ASP A 207 -15.51 14.59 8.01
C ASP A 207 -14.12 14.54 8.65
N TRP A 208 -13.75 13.39 9.23
CA TRP A 208 -12.43 13.22 9.78
C TRP A 208 -11.33 13.24 8.69
N TRP A 209 -11.57 12.58 7.57
CA TRP A 209 -10.67 12.63 6.42
C TRP A 209 -10.49 14.08 5.95
N GLU A 210 -11.57 14.75 5.65
CA GLU A 210 -11.59 16.07 5.04
C GLU A 210 -11.09 17.17 5.98
N ASN A 211 -11.47 17.12 7.26
CA ASN A 211 -11.20 18.21 8.21
C ASN A 211 -9.99 17.94 9.14
N ALA A 212 -9.57 16.69 9.31
CA ALA A 212 -8.47 16.37 10.20
C ALA A 212 -7.23 15.82 9.45
N LEU A 213 -7.35 14.80 8.59
CA LEU A 213 -6.22 14.17 7.96
C LEU A 213 -5.74 14.95 6.72
N TYR A 214 -6.61 15.22 5.78
CA TYR A 214 -6.26 15.88 4.51
C TYR A 214 -5.58 17.24 4.69
N PRO A 215 -5.98 18.09 5.66
CA PRO A 215 -5.31 19.36 5.94
C PRO A 215 -3.93 19.25 6.63
N THR A 216 -3.47 18.05 7.00
CA THR A 216 -2.13 17.88 7.56
C THR A 216 -1.03 18.10 6.54
N ARG A 217 -1.34 17.91 5.26
CA ARG A 217 -0.43 18.12 4.13
C ARG A 217 0.06 19.58 4.03
N SER A 218 1.12 19.80 3.29
CA SER A 218 1.56 21.15 2.97
C SER A 218 0.62 21.80 1.94
N ILE A 219 0.53 23.13 1.97
CA ILE A 219 -0.14 23.92 0.92
C ILE A 219 0.86 24.24 -0.20
N SER A 220 2.14 24.39 0.15
CA SER A 220 3.20 24.84 -0.76
C SER A 220 4.08 23.73 -1.31
N GLU A 221 4.01 22.53 -0.74
CA GLU A 221 4.81 21.38 -1.16
C GLU A 221 3.90 20.29 -1.74
N PRO A 222 4.34 19.63 -2.82
CA PRO A 222 3.53 18.63 -3.52
C PRO A 222 3.23 17.42 -2.64
N THR A 223 1.97 17.04 -2.57
CA THR A 223 1.48 15.89 -1.79
C THR A 223 0.88 14.84 -2.71
N LEU A 224 1.26 13.58 -2.49
CA LEU A 224 0.64 12.42 -3.11
C LEU A 224 -0.46 11.88 -2.19
N VAL A 225 -1.66 11.75 -2.72
CA VAL A 225 -2.78 11.06 -2.06
C VAL A 225 -3.10 9.80 -2.84
N ILE A 226 -3.13 8.66 -2.16
CA ILE A 226 -3.58 7.38 -2.73
C ILE A 226 -4.70 6.84 -1.84
N PHE A 227 -5.89 6.71 -2.39
CA PHE A 227 -7.04 6.16 -1.69
C PHE A 227 -7.42 4.81 -2.31
N CYS A 228 -7.28 3.74 -1.54
CA CYS A 228 -7.59 2.38 -1.94
C CYS A 228 -8.86 1.90 -1.24
N GLY A 229 -9.78 1.32 -1.97
CA GLY A 229 -10.98 0.74 -1.40
C GLY A 229 -11.85 0.05 -2.43
N ASN A 230 -12.73 -0.83 -1.99
CA ASN A 230 -13.78 -1.38 -2.83
C ASN A 230 -15.00 -0.46 -2.78
N ILE A 231 -15.71 -0.35 -3.90
CA ILE A 231 -17.03 0.32 -3.92
C ILE A 231 -18.04 -0.68 -3.33
N ILE A 232 -18.32 -0.53 -2.03
CA ILE A 232 -19.21 -1.45 -1.28
C ILE A 232 -20.62 -0.88 -1.09
N ALA A 233 -20.81 0.42 -1.35
CA ALA A 233 -22.09 1.09 -1.32
C ALA A 233 -22.10 2.29 -2.30
N LYS A 234 -23.29 2.79 -2.62
CA LYS A 234 -23.42 4.00 -3.47
C LYS A 234 -22.82 5.25 -2.80
N ASP A 235 -22.94 5.35 -1.49
CA ASP A 235 -22.30 6.38 -0.66
C ASP A 235 -21.34 5.69 0.30
N CYS A 236 -20.05 5.83 0.05
CA CYS A 236 -18.96 5.38 0.90
C CYS A 236 -17.73 6.29 0.64
N CYS A 237 -16.77 6.28 1.55
CA CYS A 237 -15.64 7.23 1.46
C CYS A 237 -14.82 7.07 0.17
N VAL A 238 -14.67 5.84 -0.36
CA VAL A 238 -13.94 5.62 -1.62
C VAL A 238 -14.66 6.26 -2.82
N VAL A 239 -15.99 6.29 -2.83
CA VAL A 239 -16.77 6.97 -3.89
C VAL A 239 -16.57 8.48 -3.80
N ARG A 240 -16.74 9.06 -2.60
CA ARG A 240 -16.49 10.47 -2.36
C ARG A 240 -15.06 10.91 -2.72
N ALA A 241 -14.07 10.07 -2.37
CA ALA A 241 -12.68 10.30 -2.75
C ALA A 241 -12.50 10.26 -4.27
N GLY A 242 -13.16 9.34 -4.98
CA GLY A 242 -13.13 9.23 -6.42
C GLY A 242 -13.65 10.47 -7.15
N GLU A 243 -14.67 11.12 -6.60
CA GLU A 243 -15.23 12.36 -7.15
C GLU A 243 -14.28 13.57 -7.00
N MET A 244 -13.32 13.51 -6.08
CA MET A 244 -12.31 14.56 -5.86
C MET A 244 -10.97 14.27 -6.53
N ALA A 245 -10.75 13.05 -6.99
CA ALA A 245 -9.43 12.58 -7.44
C ALA A 245 -9.08 13.11 -8.84
N ASP A 246 -7.77 13.27 -9.08
CA ASP A 246 -7.23 13.50 -10.43
C ASP A 246 -7.43 12.26 -11.32
N SER A 247 -7.47 11.07 -10.70
CA SER A 247 -7.74 9.81 -11.40
C SER A 247 -8.47 8.82 -10.47
N TRP A 248 -9.55 8.28 -10.96
CA TRP A 248 -10.29 7.19 -10.31
C TRP A 248 -10.26 5.95 -11.20
N ASP A 249 -9.53 4.94 -10.75
CA ASP A 249 -9.30 3.70 -11.50
C ASP A 249 -10.17 2.57 -10.94
N ILE A 250 -11.21 2.21 -11.68
CA ILE A 250 -12.17 1.16 -11.29
C ILE A 250 -11.87 -0.08 -12.11
N VAL A 251 -11.45 -1.17 -11.45
CA VAL A 251 -11.12 -2.44 -12.10
C VAL A 251 -11.81 -3.59 -11.39
N ASN A 252 -12.65 -4.30 -12.12
CA ASN A 252 -13.31 -5.51 -11.65
C ASN A 252 -12.46 -6.75 -11.95
N ILE A 253 -12.74 -7.87 -11.26
CA ILE A 253 -12.02 -9.13 -11.48
C ILE A 253 -12.19 -9.65 -12.90
N ARG A 254 -13.32 -9.33 -13.54
CA ARG A 254 -13.59 -9.58 -14.96
C ARG A 254 -13.82 -8.26 -15.70
N ASP A 255 -13.36 -8.19 -16.94
CA ASP A 255 -13.63 -7.07 -17.82
C ASP A 255 -15.08 -7.09 -18.34
N LYS A 256 -15.44 -6.09 -19.15
CA LYS A 256 -16.78 -5.97 -19.75
C LYS A 256 -17.16 -7.12 -20.71
N ASN A 257 -16.17 -7.90 -21.17
CA ASN A 257 -16.37 -9.05 -22.04
C ASN A 257 -16.42 -10.36 -21.23
N GLY A 258 -16.28 -10.30 -19.91
CA GLY A 258 -16.30 -11.44 -19.01
C GLY A 258 -14.96 -12.13 -18.81
N PHE A 259 -13.85 -11.60 -19.35
CA PHE A 259 -12.51 -12.16 -19.20
C PHE A 259 -11.81 -11.63 -17.96
N SER A 260 -10.93 -12.45 -17.39
CA SER A 260 -10.07 -12.05 -16.26
C SER A 260 -9.26 -10.80 -16.59
N THR A 261 -9.26 -9.83 -15.69
CA THR A 261 -8.45 -8.61 -15.85
C THR A 261 -6.97 -8.83 -15.49
N TRP A 262 -6.67 -9.95 -14.81
CA TRP A 262 -5.32 -10.37 -14.47
C TRP A 262 -5.16 -11.89 -14.66
N PRO A 263 -5.15 -12.40 -15.91
CA PRO A 263 -5.13 -13.83 -16.19
C PRO A 263 -3.87 -14.55 -15.72
N GLU A 264 -2.74 -13.85 -15.62
CA GLU A 264 -1.48 -14.43 -15.13
C GLU A 264 -1.55 -14.89 -13.67
N LYS A 265 -2.47 -14.32 -12.87
CA LYS A 265 -2.71 -14.72 -11.48
C LYS A 265 -4.05 -15.41 -11.28
N ASN A 266 -5.11 -14.87 -11.86
CA ASN A 266 -6.49 -15.30 -11.65
C ASN A 266 -7.03 -15.92 -12.94
N SER A 267 -6.91 -17.24 -13.11
CA SER A 267 -7.46 -17.94 -14.26
C SER A 267 -8.99 -17.87 -14.30
N GLU A 268 -9.59 -18.05 -15.49
CA GLU A 268 -11.03 -18.10 -15.65
C GLU A 268 -11.66 -19.18 -14.74
N GLU A 269 -11.02 -20.35 -14.68
CA GLU A 269 -11.47 -21.49 -13.87
C GLU A 269 -11.44 -21.16 -12.35
N ASP A 270 -10.40 -20.47 -11.87
CA ASP A 270 -10.30 -20.07 -10.47
C ASP A 270 -11.36 -19.04 -10.09
N ILE A 271 -11.62 -18.10 -10.99
CA ILE A 271 -12.67 -17.09 -10.81
C ILE A 271 -14.04 -17.78 -10.78
N ASP A 272 -14.34 -18.65 -11.75
CA ASP A 272 -15.64 -19.36 -11.82
C ASP A 272 -15.86 -20.25 -10.60
N ARG A 273 -14.82 -21.00 -10.20
CA ARG A 273 -14.88 -21.83 -8.98
C ARG A 273 -15.17 -21.01 -7.73
N THR A 274 -14.61 -19.80 -7.63
CA THR A 274 -14.82 -18.92 -6.47
C THR A 274 -16.22 -18.31 -6.49
N LEU A 275 -16.65 -17.78 -7.64
CA LEU A 275 -17.96 -17.16 -7.77
C LEU A 275 -19.11 -18.17 -7.62
N SER A 276 -18.98 -19.39 -8.14
CA SER A 276 -20.00 -20.44 -7.96
C SER A 276 -20.23 -20.81 -6.50
N LYS A 277 -19.17 -20.84 -5.67
CA LYS A 277 -19.30 -21.08 -4.22
C LYS A 277 -20.01 -19.93 -3.51
N ILE A 278 -19.75 -18.68 -3.91
CA ILE A 278 -20.40 -17.50 -3.33
C ILE A 278 -21.90 -17.51 -3.69
N CYS A 279 -22.25 -17.79 -4.94
CA CYS A 279 -23.67 -17.91 -5.35
C CYS A 279 -24.44 -19.01 -4.61
N LEU A 280 -23.79 -20.15 -4.34
CA LEU A 280 -24.40 -21.24 -3.56
C LEU A 280 -24.68 -20.85 -2.11
N LEU A 281 -23.84 -20.05 -1.48
CA LEU A 281 -24.05 -19.52 -0.12
C LEU A 281 -25.25 -18.55 -0.07
N TYR A 282 -25.37 -17.67 -1.07
CA TYR A 282 -26.51 -16.72 -1.14
C TYR A 282 -27.85 -17.38 -1.49
N THR A 283 -27.85 -18.53 -2.16
CA THR A 283 -29.09 -19.26 -2.48
C THR A 283 -29.57 -20.17 -1.34
N SER A 284 -28.69 -20.58 -0.43
CA SER A 284 -29.06 -21.35 0.76
C SER A 284 -29.69 -20.49 1.86
N ASP A 285 -29.26 -19.22 2.00
CA ASP A 285 -29.82 -18.30 3.00
C ASP A 285 -31.18 -17.68 2.55
N ALA A 286 -31.57 -17.86 1.30
CA ALA A 286 -32.89 -17.40 0.79
C ALA A 286 -33.96 -18.49 0.82
N ALA A 287 -33.64 -19.69 1.32
CA ALA A 287 -34.54 -20.85 1.37
C ALA A 287 -35.02 -21.22 2.79
N ASP A 288 -34.61 -20.48 3.83
CA ASP A 288 -35.13 -20.52 5.18
C ASP A 288 -35.90 -19.22 5.50
#